data_adf5e51d10d3169c86bd5568019c8d9a
#
_entry.id   adf5e51d10d3169c86bd5568019c8d9a
#
_cell.length_a   1.000
_cell.length_b   1.000
_cell.length_c   1.000
_cell.angle_alpha   90.00
_cell.angle_beta   90.00
_cell.angle_gamma   90.00
#
_symmetry.space_group_name_H-M   'P 1'
#
loop_
_entity.id
_entity.type
_entity.pdbx_description
1 polymer ?
#
loop_
_entity_poly.entity_id
_entity_poly.type
_entity_poly.pdbx_seq_one_letter_code
_entity_poly.pdbx_strand_id
1 'polypeptide(L)'
;RRQRQMCIRDRFMMYQKACRFHDASVAKEILSTNDVAEIKKLGREVHGYNENTWNGVRQIIVYEGLKAKFSQNAELKEKLVDTGDAILAECAVRDQIWGIGLSMRDPNRLDRSKWRGKNLLGYALMMVREQL
;
A
#
# COMPACT_ATOMS: atom_id res chain seq x y z
N ARG A 1 15.58 7.08 4.45
CA ARG A 1 14.25 6.95 5.11
C ARG A 1 13.15 6.51 4.13
N ARG A 2 13.00 7.23 3.01
CA ARG A 2 11.94 6.93 2.02
C ARG A 2 12.11 5.53 1.39
N GLN A 3 13.34 5.17 1.04
CA GLN A 3 13.67 3.88 0.43
C GLN A 3 13.46 2.72 1.41
N ARG A 4 13.79 2.92 2.68
CA ARG A 4 13.59 1.92 3.74
C ARG A 4 12.09 1.70 4.02
N GLN A 5 11.29 2.74 4.03
CA GLN A 5 9.84 2.64 4.21
C GLN A 5 9.16 1.93 3.04
N MET A 6 9.61 2.19 1.80
CA MET A 6 9.13 1.48 0.62
C MET A 6 9.47 -0.01 0.67
N CYS A 7 10.66 -0.35 1.12
CA CYS A 7 11.09 -1.74 1.26
C CYS A 7 10.21 -2.51 2.27
N ILE A 8 9.89 -1.91 3.41
CA ILE A 8 9.03 -2.53 4.43
C ILE A 8 7.63 -2.76 3.87
N ARG A 9 7.06 -1.78 3.18
CA ARG A 9 5.73 -1.89 2.56
C ARG A 9 5.69 -2.97 1.49
N ASP A 10 6.66 -2.98 0.59
CA ASP A 10 6.73 -3.96 -0.49
C ASP A 10 6.90 -5.37 0.05
N ARG A 11 7.75 -5.56 1.07
CA ARG A 11 7.93 -6.84 1.74
C ARG A 11 6.62 -7.32 2.37
N PHE A 12 5.93 -6.46 3.10
CA PHE A 12 4.66 -6.78 3.72
C PHE A 12 3.64 -7.27 2.68
N MET A 13 3.47 -6.51 1.60
CA MET A 13 2.50 -6.83 0.55
C MET A 13 2.82 -8.15 -0.15
N MET A 14 4.08 -8.35 -0.53
CA MET A 14 4.49 -9.56 -1.25
C MET A 14 4.47 -10.79 -0.34
N TYR A 15 4.84 -10.62 0.94
CA TYR A 15 4.73 -11.68 1.94
C TYR A 15 3.27 -12.11 2.14
N GLN A 16 2.36 -11.16 2.30
CA GLN A 16 0.93 -11.44 2.44
C GLN A 16 0.37 -12.12 1.19
N LYS A 17 0.82 -11.74 0.02
CA LYS A 17 0.44 -12.39 -1.23
C LYS A 17 0.86 -13.86 -1.24
N ALA A 18 2.11 -14.14 -0.90
CA ALA A 18 2.61 -15.52 -0.81
C ALA A 18 1.84 -16.34 0.23
N CYS A 19 1.55 -15.77 1.39
CA CYS A 19 0.77 -16.43 2.43
C CYS A 19 -0.67 -16.71 1.97
N ARG A 20 -1.30 -15.77 1.27
CA ARG A 20 -2.67 -15.93 0.78
C ARG A 20 -2.81 -17.11 -0.17
N PHE A 21 -1.79 -17.34 -1.00
CA PHE A 21 -1.79 -18.45 -1.96
C PHE A 21 -1.02 -19.67 -1.46
N HIS A 22 -0.68 -19.70 -0.16
CA HIS A 22 -0.02 -20.83 0.51
C HIS A 22 1.34 -21.20 -0.09
N ASP A 23 2.05 -20.22 -0.64
CA ASP A 23 3.42 -20.42 -1.14
C ASP A 23 4.45 -20.14 -0.03
N ALA A 24 4.63 -21.12 0.84
CA ALA A 24 5.53 -21.00 1.99
C ALA A 24 6.98 -20.79 1.57
N SER A 25 7.42 -21.36 0.45
CA SER A 25 8.78 -21.22 -0.05
C SER A 25 9.08 -19.78 -0.45
N VAL A 26 8.21 -19.17 -1.26
CA VAL A 26 8.33 -17.76 -1.66
C VAL A 26 8.21 -16.83 -0.46
N ALA A 27 7.28 -17.09 0.45
CA ALA A 27 7.13 -16.30 1.67
C ALA A 27 8.41 -16.24 2.49
N LYS A 28 9.07 -17.38 2.66
CA LYS A 28 10.36 -17.48 3.37
C LYS A 28 11.46 -16.69 2.66
N GLU A 29 11.55 -16.80 1.36
CA GLU A 29 12.56 -16.08 0.56
C GLU A 29 12.35 -14.56 0.65
N ILE A 30 11.10 -14.08 0.63
CA ILE A 30 10.79 -12.66 0.78
C ILE A 30 11.30 -12.12 2.11
N LEU A 31 11.15 -12.88 3.21
CA LEU A 31 11.64 -12.47 4.52
C LEU A 31 13.17 -12.45 4.63
N SER A 32 13.87 -13.17 3.75
CA SER A 32 15.34 -13.31 3.81
C SER A 32 16.09 -12.25 3.00
N THR A 33 15.41 -11.42 2.22
CA THR A 33 16.05 -10.38 1.39
C THR A 33 15.60 -8.98 1.77
N ASN A 34 16.49 -7.99 1.57
CA ASN A 34 16.19 -6.56 1.73
C ASN A 34 16.13 -5.84 0.37
N ASP A 35 16.35 -6.54 -0.72
CA ASP A 35 16.35 -5.97 -2.06
C ASP A 35 14.91 -5.84 -2.58
N VAL A 36 14.45 -4.60 -2.79
CA VAL A 36 13.08 -4.32 -3.28
C VAL A 36 12.82 -4.98 -4.63
N ALA A 37 13.78 -4.95 -5.54
CA ALA A 37 13.64 -5.58 -6.86
C ALA A 37 13.44 -7.09 -6.73
N GLU A 38 14.20 -7.74 -5.86
CA GLU A 38 14.07 -9.18 -5.58
C GLU A 38 12.72 -9.49 -4.92
N ILE A 39 12.28 -8.69 -3.98
CA ILE A 39 10.96 -8.85 -3.33
C ILE A 39 9.84 -8.80 -4.36
N LYS A 40 9.87 -7.84 -5.27
CA LYS A 40 8.88 -7.70 -6.33
C LYS A 40 8.91 -8.88 -7.31
N LYS A 41 10.10 -9.34 -7.65
CA LYS A 41 10.29 -10.53 -8.50
C LYS A 41 9.69 -11.77 -7.84
N LEU A 42 9.99 -12.01 -6.57
CA LEU A 42 9.43 -13.12 -5.80
C LEU A 42 7.91 -13.04 -5.73
N GLY A 43 7.35 -11.85 -5.57
CA GLY A 43 5.92 -11.65 -5.60
C GLY A 43 5.25 -12.05 -6.91
N ARG A 44 5.96 -11.92 -8.04
CA ARG A 44 5.48 -12.37 -9.35
C ARG A 44 5.59 -13.88 -9.53
N GLU A 45 6.43 -14.54 -8.73
CA GLU A 45 6.69 -15.99 -8.81
C GLU A 45 5.79 -16.82 -7.88
N VAL A 46 4.85 -16.20 -7.16
CA VAL A 46 3.95 -16.89 -6.25
C VAL A 46 3.11 -17.92 -7.01
N HIS A 47 3.18 -19.18 -6.56
CA HIS A 47 2.40 -20.27 -7.13
C HIS A 47 0.94 -20.21 -6.70
N GLY A 48 0.05 -20.66 -7.58
CA GLY A 48 -1.38 -20.67 -7.28
C GLY A 48 -2.04 -19.30 -7.29
N TYR A 49 -1.35 -18.28 -7.80
CA TYR A 49 -1.87 -16.92 -7.87
C TYR A 49 -3.17 -16.84 -8.66
N ASN A 50 -4.14 -16.13 -8.10
CA ASN A 50 -5.40 -15.80 -8.77
C ASN A 50 -5.63 -14.29 -8.62
N GLU A 51 -5.67 -13.60 -9.75
CA GLU A 51 -5.78 -12.13 -9.77
C GLU A 51 -7.08 -11.64 -9.14
N ASN A 52 -8.19 -12.29 -9.39
CA ASN A 52 -9.47 -11.91 -8.82
C ASN A 52 -9.49 -12.05 -7.30
N THR A 53 -8.94 -13.14 -6.77
CA THR A 53 -8.80 -13.35 -5.33
C THR A 53 -7.91 -12.29 -4.71
N TRP A 54 -6.75 -12.01 -5.32
CA TRP A 54 -5.81 -11.00 -4.81
C TRP A 54 -6.43 -9.60 -4.83
N ASN A 55 -7.09 -9.23 -5.93
CA ASN A 55 -7.74 -7.93 -6.05
C ASN A 55 -8.86 -7.76 -5.00
N GLY A 56 -9.53 -8.85 -4.62
CA GLY A 56 -10.57 -8.80 -3.60
C GLY A 56 -10.06 -8.61 -2.17
N VAL A 57 -8.84 -9.06 -1.87
CA VAL A 57 -8.29 -9.04 -0.50
C VAL A 57 -7.21 -7.98 -0.27
N ARG A 58 -6.55 -7.48 -1.32
CA ARG A 58 -5.41 -6.57 -1.16
C ARG A 58 -5.74 -5.29 -0.40
N GLN A 59 -6.94 -4.74 -0.58
CA GLN A 59 -7.38 -3.54 0.13
C GLN A 59 -7.49 -3.79 1.63
N ILE A 60 -8.03 -4.94 2.01
CA ILE A 60 -8.16 -5.33 3.42
C ILE A 60 -6.78 -5.50 4.03
N ILE A 61 -5.86 -6.14 3.32
CA ILE A 61 -4.48 -6.35 3.78
C ILE A 61 -3.76 -5.01 3.98
N VAL A 62 -3.88 -4.09 3.03
CA VAL A 62 -3.29 -2.75 3.15
C VAL A 62 -3.90 -1.99 4.32
N TYR A 63 -5.22 -2.02 4.48
CA TYR A 63 -5.91 -1.40 5.60
C TYR A 63 -5.40 -1.92 6.94
N GLU A 64 -5.31 -3.24 7.11
CA GLU A 64 -4.81 -3.86 8.35
C GLU A 64 -3.35 -3.49 8.63
N GLY A 65 -2.52 -3.49 7.60
CA GLY A 65 -1.11 -3.08 7.72
C GLY A 65 -0.96 -1.62 8.13
N LEU A 66 -1.73 -0.73 7.52
CA LEU A 66 -1.73 0.70 7.86
C LEU A 66 -2.28 0.93 9.27
N LYS A 67 -3.34 0.24 9.65
CA LYS A 67 -3.91 0.34 10.99
C LYS A 67 -2.88 -0.04 12.05
N ALA A 68 -2.17 -1.15 11.85
CA ALA A 68 -1.09 -1.57 12.74
C ALA A 68 0.02 -0.52 12.80
N LYS A 69 0.48 -0.03 11.65
CA LYS A 69 1.56 0.97 11.57
C LYS A 69 1.22 2.24 12.33
N PHE A 70 0.05 2.81 12.09
CA PHE A 70 -0.37 4.07 12.70
C PHE A 70 -0.78 3.90 14.17
N SER A 71 -1.27 2.73 14.56
CA SER A 71 -1.59 2.44 15.96
C SER A 71 -0.34 2.25 16.83
N GLN A 72 0.74 1.74 16.25
CA GLN A 72 1.99 1.43 16.95
C GLN A 72 2.99 2.58 16.95
N ASN A 73 2.73 3.64 16.20
CA ASN A 73 3.64 4.78 16.07
C ASN A 73 2.90 6.07 16.38
N ALA A 74 3.11 6.62 17.58
CA ALA A 74 2.40 7.80 18.08
C ALA A 74 2.62 9.05 17.21
N GLU A 75 3.83 9.24 16.67
CA GLU A 75 4.14 10.37 15.80
C GLU A 75 3.38 10.30 14.48
N LEU A 76 3.34 9.14 13.85
CA LEU A 76 2.58 8.92 12.61
C LEU A 76 1.07 9.05 12.85
N LYS A 77 0.58 8.51 13.97
CA LYS A 77 -0.82 8.63 14.37
C LYS A 77 -1.22 10.10 14.48
N GLU A 78 -0.42 10.91 15.18
CA GLU A 78 -0.68 12.34 15.34
C GLU A 78 -0.76 13.05 13.99
N LYS A 79 0.19 12.78 13.09
CA LYS A 79 0.20 13.37 11.75
C LYS A 79 -1.05 13.01 10.95
N LEU A 80 -1.50 11.78 11.03
CA LEU A 80 -2.71 11.35 10.31
C LEU A 80 -3.97 11.97 10.91
N VAL A 81 -4.10 11.98 12.22
CA VAL A 81 -5.23 12.58 12.93
C VAL A 81 -5.30 14.08 12.67
N ASP A 82 -4.16 14.77 12.61
CA ASP A 82 -4.09 16.21 12.35
C ASP A 82 -4.58 16.60 10.95
N THR A 83 -4.67 15.66 10.01
CA THR A 83 -5.27 15.94 8.70
C THR A 83 -6.79 16.16 8.77
N GLY A 84 -7.44 15.85 9.90
CA GLY A 84 -8.86 16.08 10.13
C GLY A 84 -9.76 15.39 9.11
N ASP A 85 -10.55 16.16 8.39
CA ASP A 85 -11.47 15.66 7.35
C ASP A 85 -10.91 15.79 5.94
N ALA A 86 -9.66 16.15 5.79
CA ALA A 86 -9.05 16.32 4.47
C ALA A 86 -9.10 15.03 3.66
N ILE A 87 -9.32 15.17 2.36
CA ILE A 87 -9.22 14.05 1.42
C ILE A 87 -7.74 13.78 1.17
N LEU A 88 -7.30 12.56 1.47
CA LEU A 88 -5.92 12.13 1.32
C LEU A 88 -5.73 11.50 -0.06
N ALA A 89 -4.68 11.91 -0.77
CA ALA A 89 -4.40 11.44 -2.12
C ALA A 89 -2.95 10.98 -2.24
N GLU A 90 -2.74 9.82 -2.82
CA GLU A 90 -1.40 9.35 -3.19
C GLU A 90 -1.05 9.88 -4.59
N CYS A 91 -0.15 10.85 -4.64
CA CYS A 91 0.28 11.46 -5.89
C CYS A 91 1.39 10.63 -6.54
N ALA A 92 1.00 9.73 -7.42
CA ALA A 92 1.90 8.84 -8.14
C ALA A 92 1.46 8.75 -9.60
N VAL A 93 2.28 9.26 -10.51
CA VAL A 93 1.94 9.34 -11.95
C VAL A 93 1.72 7.95 -12.56
N ARG A 94 2.52 6.96 -12.14
CA ARG A 94 2.49 5.62 -12.72
C ARG A 94 1.64 4.62 -11.94
N ASP A 95 1.00 5.06 -10.86
CA ASP A 95 0.17 4.19 -10.02
C ASP A 95 -1.29 4.64 -10.10
N GLN A 96 -2.05 3.97 -10.95
CA GLN A 96 -3.47 4.25 -11.15
C GLN A 96 -4.37 3.41 -10.25
N ILE A 97 -3.80 2.55 -9.43
CA ILE A 97 -4.55 1.70 -8.49
C ILE A 97 -4.51 2.31 -7.09
N TRP A 98 -3.32 2.43 -6.52
CA TRP A 98 -3.13 2.96 -5.17
C TRP A 98 -3.04 4.48 -5.14
N GLY A 99 -2.62 5.09 -6.23
CA GLY A 99 -2.51 6.53 -6.39
C GLY A 99 -3.57 7.12 -7.30
N ILE A 100 -3.48 8.44 -7.50
CA ILE A 100 -4.40 9.20 -8.35
C ILE A 100 -3.95 9.27 -9.81
N GLY A 101 -2.77 8.75 -10.13
CA GLY A 101 -2.21 8.80 -11.48
C GLY A 101 -1.71 10.19 -11.91
N LEU A 102 -1.55 11.11 -10.97
CA LEU A 102 -1.09 12.48 -11.20
C LEU A 102 0.02 12.82 -10.21
N SER A 103 0.94 13.71 -10.64
CA SER A 103 2.04 14.14 -9.78
C SER A 103 1.60 15.20 -8.75
N MET A 104 2.44 15.39 -7.72
CA MET A 104 2.27 16.46 -6.73
C MET A 104 2.30 17.87 -7.36
N ARG A 105 2.84 18.00 -8.57
CA ARG A 105 2.96 19.27 -9.30
C ARG A 105 1.81 19.53 -10.25
N ASP A 106 0.97 18.53 -10.48
CA ASP A 106 -0.17 18.66 -11.39
C ASP A 106 -1.30 19.42 -10.68
N PRO A 107 -1.77 20.56 -11.22
CA PRO A 107 -2.89 21.30 -10.62
C PRO A 107 -4.19 20.48 -10.57
N ASN A 108 -4.36 19.52 -11.46
CA ASN A 108 -5.54 18.65 -11.49
C ASN A 108 -5.59 17.68 -10.30
N ARG A 109 -4.51 17.56 -9.51
CA ARG A 109 -4.53 16.77 -8.27
C ARG A 109 -5.58 17.25 -7.27
N LEU A 110 -5.95 18.51 -7.34
CA LEU A 110 -6.94 19.13 -6.45
C LEU A 110 -8.39 18.90 -6.90
N ASP A 111 -8.58 18.34 -8.08
CA ASP A 111 -9.90 18.06 -8.65
C ASP A 111 -10.09 16.56 -8.84
N ARG A 112 -10.87 15.92 -7.95
CA ARG A 112 -11.12 14.47 -7.97
C ARG A 112 -11.66 13.98 -9.32
N SER A 113 -12.46 14.79 -10.01
CA SER A 113 -13.03 14.42 -11.31
C SER A 113 -11.97 14.24 -12.39
N LYS A 114 -10.77 14.76 -12.19
CA LYS A 114 -9.65 14.69 -13.13
C LYS A 114 -8.59 13.62 -12.74
N TRP A 115 -8.79 12.92 -11.66
CA TRP A 115 -7.87 11.85 -11.24
C TRP A 115 -7.92 10.69 -12.23
N ARG A 116 -6.74 10.15 -12.55
CA ARG A 116 -6.57 9.02 -13.47
C ARG A 116 -6.43 7.69 -12.76
N GLY A 117 -6.40 7.69 -11.43
CA GLY A 117 -6.25 6.50 -10.61
C GLY A 117 -7.30 6.41 -9.52
N LYS A 118 -7.41 5.22 -8.93
CA LYS A 118 -8.45 4.89 -7.94
C LYS A 118 -8.15 5.42 -6.53
N ASN A 119 -6.90 5.81 -6.26
CA ASN A 119 -6.48 6.32 -4.96
C ASN A 119 -6.80 5.38 -3.78
N LEU A 120 -6.62 4.09 -3.96
CA LEU A 120 -6.97 3.12 -2.91
C LEU A 120 -6.16 3.33 -1.64
N LEU A 121 -4.89 3.77 -1.75
CA LEU A 121 -4.06 4.07 -0.58
C LEU A 121 -4.62 5.26 0.20
N GLY A 122 -5.01 6.33 -0.47
CA GLY A 122 -5.59 7.51 0.18
C GLY A 122 -6.88 7.16 0.92
N TYR A 123 -7.76 6.37 0.31
CA TYR A 123 -9.00 5.93 0.95
C TYR A 123 -8.74 5.00 2.12
N ALA A 124 -7.76 4.10 2.01
CA ALA A 124 -7.38 3.23 3.13
C ALA A 124 -6.86 4.06 4.31
N LEU A 125 -6.05 5.08 4.07
CA LEU A 125 -5.58 6.00 5.11
C LEU A 125 -6.72 6.77 5.77
N MET A 126 -7.70 7.23 4.99
CA MET A 126 -8.88 7.90 5.54
C MET A 126 -9.71 6.96 6.44
N MET A 127 -9.86 5.70 6.04
CA MET A 127 -10.54 4.69 6.85
C MET A 127 -9.78 4.39 8.14
N VAL A 128 -8.46 4.27 8.09
CA VAL A 128 -7.62 4.09 9.27
C VAL A 128 -7.75 5.28 10.21
N ARG A 129 -7.74 6.49 9.67
CA ARG A 129 -7.90 7.72 10.46
C ARG A 129 -9.18 7.72 11.31
N GLU A 130 -10.28 7.24 10.76
CA GLU A 130 -11.55 7.14 11.50
C GLU A 130 -11.49 6.16 12.68
N GLN A 131 -10.56 5.19 12.66
CA GLN A 131 -10.39 4.19 13.71
C GLN A 131 -9.39 4.62 14.79
N LEU A 132 -8.69 5.71 14.60
CA LEU A 132 -7.73 6.23 15.56
C LEU A 132 -8.43 7.26 16.48
#